data_6fb1eb286d79007d43584c8632cb3093
#
_entry.id   6fb1eb286d79007d43584c8632cb3093
#
_cell.length_a   1.000
_cell.length_b   1.000
_cell.length_c   1.000
_cell.angle_alpha   90.00
_cell.angle_beta   90.00
_cell.angle_gamma   90.00
#
_symmetry.space_group_name_H-M   'P 1'
#
loop_
_entity.id
_entity.type
_entity.pdbx_description
1 polymer ?
#
loop_
_entity_poly.entity_id
_entity_poly.type
_entity_poly.pdbx_seq_one_letter_code
_entity_poly.pdbx_strand_id
1 'polypeptide(L)'
;IKSAEISEETIPGSETAPLAISVKQPAVESSEDTETLKQLESGMAMEGKSERYWEAVGRRKKATARVRLFTRGDKTIVVNDKPYGEYFNTKEQQKVTEESLQKMKSANRFRVSAHVSGGGLNAQAEAIRHGIARALVEFNPDFRKRLRRSGFLTRDPRMKERKKFGLKAARKRPQWAKR
;
A
#
# COMPACT_ATOMS: atom_id res chain seq x y z
N ILE A 1 -28.75 49.80 -17.30
CA ILE A 1 -29.40 50.20 -18.56
C ILE A 1 -29.37 49.00 -19.49
N LYS A 2 -30.57 48.60 -19.90
CA LYS A 2 -31.02 47.71 -20.98
C LYS A 2 -31.01 46.20 -20.79
N SER A 3 -32.18 45.80 -20.41
CA SER A 3 -32.95 44.60 -20.75
C SER A 3 -32.89 44.22 -22.24
N ALA A 4 -32.85 42.95 -22.51
CA ALA A 4 -33.41 42.39 -23.75
C ALA A 4 -33.97 41.01 -23.43
N GLU A 5 -35.32 40.97 -23.43
CA GLU A 5 -36.19 39.80 -23.59
C GLU A 5 -36.09 39.30 -25.04
N ILE A 6 -36.10 38.02 -25.27
CA ILE A 6 -36.59 37.37 -26.50
C ILE A 6 -37.10 35.98 -26.12
N SER A 7 -38.34 35.82 -25.93
CA SER A 7 -39.45 35.22 -26.72
C SER A 7 -39.33 33.70 -26.94
N GLU A 8 -40.31 33.00 -26.33
CA GLU A 8 -40.79 31.66 -26.60
C GLU A 8 -41.12 31.42 -28.06
N GLU A 9 -40.69 30.30 -28.61
CA GLU A 9 -41.32 29.70 -29.80
C GLU A 9 -41.78 28.28 -29.49
N THR A 10 -43.07 28.16 -29.44
CA THR A 10 -43.89 26.97 -29.40
C THR A 10 -43.96 26.35 -30.81
N ILE A 11 -43.66 25.06 -30.96
CA ILE A 11 -43.97 24.27 -32.15
C ILE A 11 -44.82 23.05 -31.80
N PRO A 12 -45.85 22.76 -32.53
CA PRO A 12 -46.88 21.79 -32.16
C PRO A 12 -46.56 20.36 -32.61
N GLY A 13 -47.30 19.45 -31.98
CA GLY A 13 -47.19 18.02 -32.03
C GLY A 13 -47.24 17.30 -33.38
N SER A 14 -46.70 16.11 -33.38
CA SER A 14 -47.14 15.02 -34.25
C SER A 14 -47.12 13.69 -33.48
N GLU A 15 -48.31 13.16 -33.33
CA GLU A 15 -48.56 11.78 -32.94
C GLU A 15 -47.96 10.81 -33.93
N THR A 16 -47.21 9.84 -33.47
CA THR A 16 -47.03 8.59 -34.21
C THR A 16 -46.97 7.42 -33.23
N ALA A 17 -47.81 6.45 -33.49
CA ALA A 17 -48.13 5.25 -32.75
C ALA A 17 -46.92 4.31 -32.49
N PRO A 18 -47.00 3.42 -31.47
CA PRO A 18 -45.92 2.50 -31.15
C PRO A 18 -45.91 1.30 -32.09
N LEU A 19 -44.81 1.13 -32.83
CA LEU A 19 -44.52 -0.09 -33.53
C LEU A 19 -44.08 -1.15 -32.52
N ALA A 20 -44.87 -2.16 -32.33
CA ALA A 20 -44.55 -3.38 -31.62
C ALA A 20 -43.44 -4.17 -32.34
N ILE A 21 -42.22 -4.07 -31.85
CA ILE A 21 -41.14 -4.95 -32.30
C ILE A 21 -41.21 -6.25 -31.49
N SER A 22 -41.77 -7.27 -32.13
CA SER A 22 -41.72 -8.65 -31.67
C SER A 22 -40.25 -9.11 -31.62
N VAL A 23 -39.64 -9.13 -30.43
CA VAL A 23 -38.33 -9.74 -30.21
C VAL A 23 -38.52 -11.25 -30.13
N LYS A 24 -38.18 -11.94 -31.22
CA LYS A 24 -37.99 -13.39 -31.25
C LYS A 24 -36.87 -13.75 -30.26
N GLN A 25 -37.20 -14.50 -29.23
CA GLN A 25 -36.23 -15.16 -28.34
C GLN A 25 -35.46 -16.22 -29.15
N PRO A 26 -34.14 -16.23 -29.14
CA PRO A 26 -33.37 -17.39 -29.57
C PRO A 26 -33.41 -18.42 -28.44
N ALA A 27 -34.13 -19.50 -28.65
CA ALA A 27 -33.94 -20.73 -27.92
C ALA A 27 -32.62 -21.34 -28.41
N VAL A 28 -31.71 -21.59 -27.50
CA VAL A 28 -30.81 -22.72 -27.32
C VAL A 28 -29.84 -22.34 -26.20
N GLU A 29 -30.21 -22.64 -24.96
CA GLU A 29 -29.25 -22.68 -23.86
C GLU A 29 -28.56 -24.05 -23.91
N SER A 30 -27.29 -24.07 -24.35
CA SER A 30 -26.43 -25.23 -24.19
C SER A 30 -26.01 -25.32 -22.72
N SER A 31 -26.09 -26.50 -22.15
CA SER A 31 -25.76 -26.81 -20.74
C SER A 31 -24.31 -26.42 -20.33
N GLU A 32 -23.45 -26.18 -21.31
CA GLU A 32 -22.05 -25.76 -21.08
C GLU A 32 -21.92 -24.30 -20.65
N ASP A 33 -22.80 -23.40 -21.09
CA ASP A 33 -22.73 -21.98 -20.73
C ASP A 33 -23.16 -21.72 -19.28
N THR A 34 -24.04 -22.55 -18.73
CA THR A 34 -24.48 -22.45 -17.32
C THR A 34 -23.46 -22.95 -16.32
N GLU A 35 -22.59 -23.91 -16.70
CA GLU A 35 -21.51 -24.38 -15.84
C GLU A 35 -20.32 -23.38 -15.80
N THR A 36 -20.00 -22.74 -16.92
CA THR A 36 -18.97 -21.69 -16.97
C THR A 36 -19.38 -20.45 -16.18
N LEU A 37 -20.65 -20.03 -16.22
CA LEU A 37 -21.16 -18.93 -15.39
C LEU A 37 -21.13 -19.27 -13.89
N LYS A 38 -21.50 -20.49 -13.50
CA LYS A 38 -21.39 -20.95 -12.11
C LYS A 38 -19.95 -21.04 -11.61
N GLN A 39 -19.02 -21.41 -12.46
CA GLN A 39 -17.57 -21.42 -12.11
C GLN A 39 -17.02 -20.00 -11.96
N LEU A 40 -17.43 -19.05 -12.79
CA LEU A 40 -17.08 -17.63 -12.65
C LEU A 40 -17.67 -17.01 -11.38
N GLU A 41 -18.95 -17.29 -11.06
CA GLU A 41 -19.59 -16.83 -9.83
C GLU A 41 -18.97 -17.44 -8.57
N SER A 42 -18.57 -18.72 -8.61
CA SER A 42 -17.87 -19.37 -7.48
C SER A 42 -16.45 -18.80 -7.27
N GLY A 43 -15.78 -18.37 -8.34
CA GLY A 43 -14.49 -17.68 -8.27
C GLY A 43 -14.59 -16.28 -7.66
N MET A 44 -15.64 -15.53 -7.95
CA MET A 44 -15.88 -14.20 -7.41
C MET A 44 -16.39 -14.22 -5.95
N ALA A 45 -17.03 -15.29 -5.50
CA ALA A 45 -17.55 -15.41 -4.13
C ALA A 45 -16.46 -15.67 -3.06
N MET A 46 -15.19 -15.88 -3.45
CA MET A 46 -14.09 -16.12 -2.50
C MET A 46 -13.40 -14.84 -1.99
N GLU A 47 -13.72 -13.66 -2.53
CA GLU A 47 -13.09 -12.39 -2.11
C GLU A 47 -13.69 -11.72 -0.87
N GLY A 48 -14.70 -12.28 -0.26
CA GLY A 48 -15.49 -11.63 0.81
C GLY A 48 -15.09 -11.92 2.26
N LYS A 49 -14.11 -12.78 2.54
CA LYS A 49 -13.64 -12.99 3.92
C LYS A 49 -12.51 -12.04 4.23
N SER A 50 -12.80 -10.94 4.95
CA SER A 50 -11.80 -10.03 5.48
C SER A 50 -10.76 -10.82 6.28
N GLU A 51 -9.56 -11.00 5.71
CA GLU A 51 -8.48 -11.69 6.39
C GLU A 51 -8.07 -10.88 7.63
N ARG A 52 -8.02 -11.54 8.78
CA ARG A 52 -7.55 -10.90 10.01
C ARG A 52 -6.07 -10.57 9.88
N TYR A 53 -5.71 -9.32 10.08
CA TYR A 53 -4.34 -8.83 10.03
C TYR A 53 -4.00 -7.95 11.24
N TRP A 54 -2.72 -7.81 11.52
CA TRP A 54 -2.15 -6.86 12.49
C TRP A 54 -1.44 -5.76 11.71
N GLU A 55 -1.82 -4.51 11.97
CA GLU A 55 -1.29 -3.36 11.26
C GLU A 55 -0.42 -2.50 12.16
N ALA A 56 0.78 -2.15 11.71
CA ALA A 56 1.64 -1.22 12.41
C ALA A 56 2.38 -0.29 11.46
N VAL A 57 2.72 0.90 11.94
CA VAL A 57 3.45 1.90 11.17
C VAL A 57 4.91 1.92 11.58
N GLY A 58 5.81 1.77 10.61
CA GLY A 58 7.25 2.00 10.78
C GLY A 58 7.69 3.33 10.17
N ARG A 59 8.71 3.95 10.74
CA ARG A 59 9.24 5.25 10.26
C ARG A 59 10.75 5.30 10.32
N ARG A 60 11.38 5.85 9.27
CA ARG A 60 12.82 6.13 9.21
C ARG A 60 13.11 7.33 8.33
N LYS A 61 13.82 8.34 8.84
CA LYS A 61 14.01 9.63 8.15
C LYS A 61 12.67 10.20 7.68
N LYS A 62 12.49 10.35 6.35
CA LYS A 62 11.23 10.77 5.71
C LYS A 62 10.38 9.60 5.21
N ALA A 63 10.88 8.35 5.33
CA ALA A 63 10.14 7.16 4.92
C ALA A 63 9.12 6.76 5.99
N THR A 64 7.91 6.43 5.52
CA THR A 64 6.83 5.87 6.33
C THR A 64 6.38 4.57 5.69
N ALA A 65 6.27 3.51 6.48
CA ALA A 65 5.80 2.19 6.05
C ALA A 65 4.58 1.80 6.88
N ARG A 66 3.47 1.52 6.22
CA ARG A 66 2.30 0.86 6.80
C ARG A 66 2.42 -0.62 6.51
N VAL A 67 2.55 -1.42 7.55
CA VAL A 67 2.81 -2.86 7.44
C VAL A 67 1.62 -3.63 7.99
N ARG A 68 1.14 -4.60 7.22
CA ARG A 68 0.10 -5.55 7.59
C ARG A 68 0.68 -6.96 7.64
N LEU A 69 0.49 -7.64 8.75
CA LEU A 69 0.88 -9.03 8.95
C LEU A 69 -0.34 -9.93 8.87
N PHE A 70 -0.29 -10.93 8.00
CA PHE A 70 -1.32 -11.97 7.85
C PHE A 70 -0.74 -13.31 8.28
N THR A 71 -1.57 -14.13 8.94
CA THR A 71 -1.18 -15.51 9.31
C THR A 71 -1.51 -16.53 8.24
N ARG A 72 -2.37 -16.17 7.28
CA ARG A 72 -2.81 -17.02 6.16
C ARG A 72 -2.24 -16.48 4.85
N GLY A 73 -2.24 -17.30 3.82
CA GLY A 73 -1.75 -16.97 2.49
C GLY A 73 -0.26 -17.24 2.27
N ASP A 74 0.26 -16.79 1.13
CA ASP A 74 1.66 -16.97 0.73
C ASP A 74 2.59 -16.22 1.68
N LYS A 75 3.57 -16.95 2.21
CA LYS A 75 4.49 -16.43 3.24
C LYS A 75 5.59 -15.58 2.63
N THR A 76 5.18 -14.54 1.92
CA THR A 76 6.06 -13.62 1.18
C THR A 76 5.93 -12.21 1.71
N ILE A 77 6.94 -11.38 1.42
CA ILE A 77 6.92 -9.94 1.71
C ILE A 77 6.63 -9.21 0.40
N VAL A 78 5.54 -8.47 0.37
CA VAL A 78 5.12 -7.63 -0.76
C VAL A 78 5.25 -6.17 -0.35
N VAL A 79 5.88 -5.36 -1.19
CA VAL A 79 6.11 -3.92 -0.95
C VAL A 79 5.55 -3.14 -2.14
N ASN A 80 4.54 -2.29 -1.90
CA ASN A 80 3.87 -1.53 -2.96
C ASN A 80 3.51 -2.42 -4.16
N ASP A 81 2.84 -3.55 -3.87
CA ASP A 81 2.34 -4.54 -4.83
C ASP A 81 3.41 -5.33 -5.62
N LYS A 82 4.70 -5.13 -5.27
CA LYS A 82 5.83 -5.87 -5.83
C LYS A 82 6.49 -6.76 -4.79
N PRO A 83 7.01 -7.93 -5.16
CA PRO A 83 7.80 -8.74 -4.24
C PRO A 83 9.04 -7.95 -3.78
N TYR A 84 9.40 -8.07 -2.51
CA TYR A 84 10.50 -7.29 -1.91
C TYR A 84 11.84 -7.49 -2.62
N GLY A 85 12.07 -8.65 -3.25
CA GLY A 85 13.27 -8.93 -4.03
C GLY A 85 13.41 -8.11 -5.31
N GLU A 86 12.29 -7.75 -5.95
CA GLU A 86 12.26 -6.86 -7.11
C GLU A 86 12.25 -5.38 -6.70
N TYR A 87 11.60 -5.08 -5.57
CA TYR A 87 11.53 -3.70 -5.09
C TYR A 87 12.88 -3.19 -4.58
N PHE A 88 13.63 -4.05 -3.86
CA PHE A 88 14.96 -3.74 -3.35
C PHE A 88 16.05 -4.42 -4.19
N ASN A 89 16.79 -3.62 -4.95
CA ASN A 89 17.84 -4.12 -5.84
C ASN A 89 19.07 -4.67 -5.09
N THR A 90 19.29 -4.22 -3.84
CA THR A 90 20.48 -4.57 -3.07
C THR A 90 20.16 -5.65 -2.03
N LYS A 91 20.96 -6.70 -1.98
CA LYS A 91 20.83 -7.80 -0.99
C LYS A 91 20.86 -7.30 0.47
N GLU A 92 21.56 -6.21 0.74
CA GLU A 92 21.59 -5.58 2.07
C GLU A 92 20.22 -5.04 2.47
N GLN A 93 19.51 -4.36 1.56
CA GLN A 93 18.17 -3.83 1.81
C GLN A 93 17.15 -4.95 2.02
N GLN A 94 17.25 -6.02 1.22
CA GLN A 94 16.43 -7.22 1.38
C GLN A 94 16.65 -7.85 2.75
N LYS A 95 17.91 -8.03 3.16
CA LYS A 95 18.31 -8.56 4.46
C LYS A 95 17.77 -7.73 5.63
N VAL A 96 17.89 -6.39 5.54
CA VAL A 96 17.34 -5.47 6.54
C VAL A 96 15.83 -5.63 6.67
N THR A 97 15.11 -5.79 5.56
CA THR A 97 13.65 -5.96 5.56
C THR A 97 13.22 -7.23 6.29
N GLU A 98 13.94 -8.33 6.11
CA GLU A 98 13.64 -9.63 6.74
C GLU A 98 14.13 -9.76 8.18
N GLU A 99 15.10 -8.95 8.60
CA GLU A 99 15.86 -9.10 9.85
C GLU A 99 14.95 -9.28 11.08
N SER A 100 13.83 -8.55 11.14
CA SER A 100 12.87 -8.67 12.25
C SER A 100 12.20 -10.05 12.30
N LEU A 101 11.84 -10.62 11.14
CA LEU A 101 11.22 -11.95 11.05
C LEU A 101 12.25 -13.05 11.31
N GLN A 102 13.46 -12.91 10.77
CA GLN A 102 14.55 -13.87 10.97
C GLN A 102 14.94 -13.94 12.45
N LYS A 103 15.05 -12.79 13.14
CA LYS A 103 15.36 -12.74 14.57
C LYS A 103 14.34 -13.47 15.44
N MET A 104 13.09 -13.45 15.01
CA MET A 104 11.99 -14.16 15.70
C MET A 104 11.80 -15.60 15.20
N LYS A 105 12.62 -16.06 14.23
CA LYS A 105 12.49 -17.38 13.58
C LYS A 105 11.08 -17.58 12.98
N SER A 106 10.50 -16.53 12.44
CA SER A 106 9.11 -16.50 11.94
C SER A 106 9.00 -16.07 10.48
N ALA A 107 10.10 -16.13 9.72
CA ALA A 107 10.14 -15.73 8.30
C ALA A 107 9.08 -16.47 7.45
N ASN A 108 8.91 -17.79 7.69
CA ASN A 108 7.98 -18.64 6.94
C ASN A 108 6.59 -18.74 7.59
N ARG A 109 6.24 -17.87 8.52
CA ARG A 109 4.98 -17.93 9.27
C ARG A 109 3.97 -16.88 8.83
N PHE A 110 4.43 -15.74 8.35
CA PHE A 110 3.61 -14.59 8.04
C PHE A 110 3.74 -14.17 6.58
N ARG A 111 2.61 -13.78 5.99
CA ARG A 111 2.56 -12.95 4.79
C ARG A 111 2.62 -11.49 5.24
N VAL A 112 3.46 -10.69 4.60
CA VAL A 112 3.64 -9.27 4.93
C VAL A 112 3.26 -8.43 3.72
N SER A 113 2.32 -7.52 3.91
CA SER A 113 2.03 -6.47 2.93
C SER A 113 2.49 -5.13 3.50
N ALA A 114 3.35 -4.42 2.79
CA ALA A 114 3.90 -3.14 3.21
C ALA A 114 3.61 -2.06 2.17
N HIS A 115 2.86 -1.04 2.56
CA HIS A 115 2.73 0.17 1.76
C HIS A 115 3.71 1.22 2.26
N VAL A 116 4.61 1.67 1.38
CA VAL A 116 5.73 2.54 1.75
C VAL A 116 5.75 3.80 0.91
N SER A 117 5.97 4.94 1.56
CA SER A 117 6.07 6.23 0.90
C SER A 117 7.20 7.08 1.46
N GLY A 118 7.74 7.95 0.62
CA GLY A 118 8.78 8.90 0.98
C GLY A 118 10.17 8.31 1.24
N GLY A 119 11.16 9.17 1.39
CA GLY A 119 12.55 8.78 1.66
C GLY A 119 13.23 8.07 0.48
N GLY A 120 14.31 7.36 0.76
CA GLY A 120 15.03 6.52 -0.20
C GLY A 120 14.98 5.04 0.20
N LEU A 121 15.34 4.13 -0.70
CA LEU A 121 15.21 2.68 -0.55
C LEU A 121 15.78 2.14 0.78
N ASN A 122 16.95 2.60 1.21
CA ASN A 122 17.54 2.19 2.50
C ASN A 122 16.65 2.61 3.69
N ALA A 123 16.11 3.83 3.66
CA ALA A 123 15.22 4.29 4.73
C ALA A 123 13.87 3.58 4.70
N GLN A 124 13.40 3.19 3.52
CA GLN A 124 12.19 2.40 3.37
C GLN A 124 12.35 0.99 3.92
N ALA A 125 13.47 0.31 3.62
CA ALA A 125 13.79 -1.02 4.19
C ALA A 125 13.84 -0.98 5.73
N GLU A 126 14.52 0.03 6.31
CA GLU A 126 14.54 0.21 7.76
C GLU A 126 13.15 0.55 8.34
N ALA A 127 12.34 1.33 7.62
CA ALA A 127 10.97 1.63 8.03
C ALA A 127 10.08 0.39 8.02
N ILE A 128 10.21 -0.49 7.01
CA ILE A 128 9.51 -1.77 6.96
C ILE A 128 9.92 -2.65 8.13
N ARG A 129 11.25 -2.80 8.38
CA ARG A 129 11.76 -3.55 9.53
C ARG A 129 11.13 -3.09 10.85
N HIS A 130 11.09 -1.77 11.07
CA HIS A 130 10.49 -1.19 12.27
C HIS A 130 8.97 -1.45 12.33
N GLY A 131 8.25 -1.37 11.20
CA GLY A 131 6.83 -1.68 11.10
C GLY A 131 6.54 -3.15 11.41
N ILE A 132 7.30 -4.08 10.81
CA ILE A 132 7.19 -5.52 11.07
C ILE A 132 7.42 -5.82 12.57
N ALA A 133 8.48 -5.25 13.16
CA ALA A 133 8.77 -5.45 14.58
C ALA A 133 7.61 -5.01 15.49
N ARG A 134 6.96 -3.89 15.19
CA ARG A 134 5.79 -3.41 15.94
C ARG A 134 4.57 -4.30 15.73
N ALA A 135 4.27 -4.71 14.51
CA ALA A 135 3.16 -5.61 14.21
C ALA A 135 3.33 -6.99 14.87
N LEU A 136 4.57 -7.50 14.95
CA LEU A 136 4.89 -8.73 15.68
C LEU A 136 4.61 -8.61 17.18
N VAL A 137 4.81 -7.44 17.79
CA VAL A 137 4.48 -7.20 19.21
C VAL A 137 2.96 -7.13 19.42
N GLU A 138 2.21 -6.62 18.45
CA GLU A 138 0.74 -6.63 18.51
C GLU A 138 0.17 -8.05 18.35
N PHE A 139 0.83 -8.88 17.53
CA PHE A 139 0.48 -10.29 17.40
C PHE A 139 0.78 -11.08 18.69
N ASN A 140 1.97 -10.92 19.27
CA ASN A 140 2.37 -11.57 20.53
C ASN A 140 3.26 -10.64 21.36
N PRO A 141 2.81 -10.21 22.55
CA PRO A 141 3.55 -9.30 23.43
C PRO A 141 4.88 -9.89 23.94
N ASP A 142 5.06 -11.21 23.98
CA ASP A 142 6.30 -11.87 24.42
C ASP A 142 7.50 -11.54 23.52
N PHE A 143 7.23 -11.24 22.25
CA PHE A 143 8.27 -10.84 21.30
C PHE A 143 8.92 -9.51 21.66
N ARG A 144 8.23 -8.68 22.44
CA ARG A 144 8.70 -7.33 22.82
C ARG A 144 10.08 -7.34 23.45
N LYS A 145 10.36 -8.25 24.39
CA LYS A 145 11.66 -8.34 25.09
C LYS A 145 12.81 -8.60 24.11
N ARG A 146 12.61 -9.55 23.17
CA ARG A 146 13.62 -9.94 22.18
C ARG A 146 13.86 -8.83 21.14
N LEU A 147 12.79 -8.25 20.59
CA LEU A 147 12.84 -7.18 19.58
C LEU A 147 13.42 -5.88 20.17
N ARG A 148 13.13 -5.58 21.45
CA ARG A 148 13.73 -4.44 22.15
C ARG A 148 15.24 -4.61 22.35
N ARG A 149 15.69 -5.80 22.73
CA ARG A 149 17.13 -6.12 22.88
C ARG A 149 17.88 -5.99 21.55
N SER A 150 17.24 -6.31 20.44
CA SER A 150 17.80 -6.12 19.09
C SER A 150 17.71 -4.69 18.55
N GLY A 151 17.06 -3.75 19.26
CA GLY A 151 16.92 -2.36 18.85
C GLY A 151 15.87 -2.10 17.78
N PHE A 152 15.07 -3.11 17.37
CA PHE A 152 14.12 -2.97 16.25
C PHE A 152 12.85 -2.19 16.58
N LEU A 153 12.54 -2.01 17.87
CA LEU A 153 11.38 -1.23 18.30
C LEU A 153 11.69 0.26 18.46
N THR A 154 12.97 0.63 18.51
CA THR A 154 13.40 2.02 18.66
C THR A 154 13.53 2.68 17.30
N ARG A 155 12.86 3.81 17.12
CA ARG A 155 13.05 4.62 15.92
C ARG A 155 14.41 5.33 15.99
N ASP A 156 15.23 5.21 14.97
CA ASP A 156 16.47 6.00 14.83
C ASP A 156 16.11 7.44 14.39
N PRO A 157 16.40 8.46 15.22
CA PRO A 157 16.07 9.85 14.93
C PRO A 157 17.08 10.52 13.99
N ARG A 158 18.21 9.90 13.67
CA ARG A 158 19.27 10.50 12.87
C ARG A 158 18.80 10.90 11.48
N MET A 159 18.89 12.20 11.18
CA MET A 159 18.59 12.79 9.89
C MET A 159 19.69 13.78 9.51
N LYS A 160 19.84 14.05 8.20
CA LYS A 160 20.75 15.09 7.74
C LYS A 160 20.23 16.44 8.23
N GLU A 161 21.09 17.17 8.96
CA GLU A 161 20.79 18.52 9.45
C GLU A 161 20.68 19.49 8.26
N ARG A 162 19.68 20.37 8.31
CA ARG A 162 19.47 21.37 7.26
C ARG A 162 20.61 22.40 7.24
N LYS A 163 20.95 22.92 6.08
CA LYS A 163 21.83 24.08 5.95
C LYS A 163 21.18 25.30 6.66
N LYS A 164 21.96 26.07 7.39
CA LYS A 164 21.52 27.31 8.04
C LYS A 164 22.03 28.51 7.25
N PHE A 165 21.30 29.60 7.28
CA PHE A 165 21.75 30.86 6.66
C PHE A 165 23.02 31.35 7.37
N GLY A 166 23.89 32.08 6.67
CA GLY A 166 25.19 32.55 7.21
C GLY A 166 26.27 31.47 7.33
N LEU A 167 25.93 30.18 7.09
CA LEU A 167 26.88 29.08 7.11
C LEU A 167 27.00 28.43 5.72
N LYS A 168 28.17 27.82 5.40
CA LYS A 168 28.37 27.04 4.16
C LYS A 168 27.61 25.71 4.19
N ALA A 169 27.49 25.09 5.38
CA ALA A 169 26.77 23.84 5.60
C ALA A 169 25.89 23.96 6.88
N ALA A 170 25.48 22.86 7.49
CA ALA A 170 24.69 22.87 8.70
C ALA A 170 25.38 23.59 9.87
N ARG A 171 26.69 23.41 10.01
CA ARG A 171 27.52 23.96 11.10
C ARG A 171 28.83 24.58 10.62
N LYS A 172 29.23 24.41 9.35
CA LYS A 172 30.48 24.93 8.82
C LYS A 172 30.35 26.42 8.46
N ARG A 173 31.14 27.27 9.08
CA ARG A 173 31.20 28.70 8.78
C ARG A 173 32.03 28.98 7.52
N PRO A 174 31.81 30.10 6.82
CA PRO A 174 32.74 30.60 5.82
C PRO A 174 34.08 30.88 6.47
N GLN A 175 35.14 30.79 5.70
CA GLN A 175 36.46 31.21 6.18
C GLN A 175 36.43 32.69 6.49
N TRP A 176 36.89 33.07 7.66
CA TRP A 176 37.08 34.45 8.01
C TRP A 176 38.20 35.03 7.17
N ALA A 177 37.92 36.10 6.48
CA ALA A 177 38.91 36.89 5.76
C ALA A 177 39.18 38.17 6.55
N LYS A 178 40.44 38.38 6.88
CA LYS A 178 40.79 39.54 7.71
C LYS A 178 40.64 40.88 6.97
N ARG A 179 40.83 40.87 5.64
CA ARG A 179 40.54 41.93 4.65
C ARG A 179 40.75 41.42 3.24
#